data_cd2c8793e4e19e2ea2dde086bd343cba
#
_entry.id   cd2c8793e4e19e2ea2dde086bd343cba
#
_cell.length_a   1.000
_cell.length_b   1.000
_cell.length_c   1.000
_cell.angle_alpha   90.00
_cell.angle_beta   90.00
_cell.angle_gamma   90.00
#
_symmetry.space_group_name_H-M   'P 1'
#
loop_
_entity.id
_entity.type
_entity.pdbx_description
1 polymer ?
#
loop_
_entity_poly.entity_id
_entity_poly.type
_entity_poly.pdbx_seq_one_letter_code
_entity_poly.pdbx_strand_id
1 'polypeptide(L)'
;KRGDAPRFFAKLSTNGVPVRAILVTACIAATAFFASLIGDGVAYTAAYYLCGIAGVFNWMTISVAHYRFRRGWIKQGRSLDELEYKSPFYPFGSWFVIFVCIIICLGANYWVFSDFNWFDFITCYAIIPLSIIMFFVYKKVKKTKWVKYEDMDFTPPEDADKKNISALY
;
A
#
# COMPACT_ATOMS: atom_id res chain seq x y z
N LYS A 1 -2.69 11.82 12.36
CA LYS A 1 -3.91 12.42 12.95
C LYS A 1 -5.20 11.69 12.52
N ARG A 2 -5.18 10.94 11.42
CA ARG A 2 -6.36 10.17 10.92
C ARG A 2 -6.77 8.98 11.80
N GLY A 3 -5.98 8.61 12.83
CA GLY A 3 -6.27 7.48 13.70
C GLY A 3 -6.03 6.10 13.09
N ASP A 4 -5.32 6.03 11.96
CA ASP A 4 -5.01 4.78 11.25
C ASP A 4 -3.88 4.00 11.93
N ALA A 5 -3.03 4.71 12.69
CA ALA A 5 -1.94 4.13 13.47
C ALA A 5 -2.17 4.33 14.98
N PRO A 6 -1.60 3.45 15.84
CA PRO A 6 -1.64 3.63 17.28
C PRO A 6 -1.15 5.02 17.71
N ARG A 7 -1.80 5.61 18.70
CA ARG A 7 -1.48 6.96 19.23
C ARG A 7 -0.02 7.14 19.64
N PHE A 8 0.66 6.04 19.95
CA PHE A 8 2.10 6.01 20.24
C PHE A 8 2.95 6.64 19.13
N PHE A 9 2.58 6.42 17.86
CA PHE A 9 3.30 6.95 16.69
C PHE A 9 2.91 8.39 16.31
N ALA A 10 1.82 8.90 16.86
CA ALA A 10 1.33 10.25 16.57
C ALA A 10 2.18 11.36 17.21
N LYS A 11 3.03 11.03 18.18
CA LYS A 11 3.86 12.02 18.89
C LYS A 11 5.06 12.43 18.03
N LEU A 12 5.06 13.68 17.61
CA LEU A 12 6.16 14.31 16.87
C LEU A 12 7.15 14.96 17.84
N SER A 13 8.42 15.04 17.46
CA SER A 13 9.44 15.86 18.13
C SER A 13 9.16 17.35 17.89
N THR A 14 9.85 18.22 18.63
CA THR A 14 9.81 19.69 18.46
C THR A 14 10.06 20.14 17.02
N ASN A 15 10.87 19.38 16.28
CA ASN A 15 11.18 19.63 14.87
C ASN A 15 10.20 18.94 13.89
N GLY A 16 9.04 18.42 14.34
CA GLY A 16 8.06 17.75 13.50
C GLY A 16 8.43 16.33 13.07
N VAL A 17 9.52 15.75 13.57
CA VAL A 17 10.02 14.43 13.19
C VAL A 17 9.35 13.33 14.02
N PRO A 18 8.81 12.24 13.42
CA PRO A 18 8.22 11.12 14.15
C PRO A 18 9.29 10.15 14.66
N VAL A 19 10.08 10.59 15.65
CA VAL A 19 11.24 9.84 16.18
C VAL A 19 10.86 8.41 16.62
N ARG A 20 9.69 8.24 17.23
CA ARG A 20 9.23 6.92 17.70
C ARG A 20 8.99 5.95 16.53
N ALA A 21 8.43 6.43 15.41
CA ALA A 21 8.24 5.60 14.23
C ALA A 21 9.59 5.21 13.63
N ILE A 22 10.53 6.16 13.54
CA ILE A 22 11.89 5.91 13.06
C ILE A 22 12.62 4.88 13.93
N LEU A 23 12.55 5.01 15.26
CA LEU A 23 13.18 4.07 16.19
C LEU A 23 12.61 2.65 16.02
N VAL A 24 11.29 2.51 15.94
CA VAL A 24 10.67 1.19 15.73
C VAL A 24 11.11 0.60 14.39
N THR A 25 11.13 1.39 13.33
CA THR A 25 11.60 0.94 12.01
C THR A 25 13.09 0.56 12.06
N ALA A 26 13.92 1.33 12.74
CA ALA A 26 15.35 1.03 12.93
C ALA A 26 15.57 -0.26 13.75
N CYS A 27 14.77 -0.49 14.81
CA CYS A 27 14.81 -1.74 15.58
C CYS A 27 14.42 -2.95 14.70
N ILE A 28 13.38 -2.82 13.88
CA ILE A 28 12.99 -3.88 12.94
C ILE A 28 14.10 -4.11 11.91
N ALA A 29 14.71 -3.05 11.36
CA ALA A 29 15.82 -3.18 10.43
C ALA A 29 17.05 -3.84 11.08
N ALA A 30 17.33 -3.54 12.35
CA ALA A 30 18.43 -4.16 13.10
C ALA A 30 18.23 -5.69 13.26
N THR A 31 17.01 -6.19 13.31
CA THR A 31 16.75 -7.65 13.36
C THR A 31 17.28 -8.38 12.12
N ALA A 32 17.38 -7.70 10.97
CA ALA A 32 17.95 -8.27 9.75
C ALA A 32 19.45 -8.63 9.91
N PHE A 33 20.20 -7.88 10.71
CA PHE A 33 21.60 -8.22 11.03
C PHE A 33 21.70 -9.50 11.86
N PHE A 34 20.80 -9.70 12.81
CA PHE A 34 20.76 -10.92 13.62
C PHE A 34 20.36 -12.14 12.78
N ALA A 35 19.44 -11.98 11.84
CA ALA A 35 19.08 -13.04 10.92
C ALA A 35 20.27 -13.50 10.06
N SER A 36 21.16 -12.60 9.66
CA SER A 36 22.39 -12.95 8.95
C SER A 36 23.40 -13.74 9.80
N LEU A 37 23.35 -13.61 11.14
CA LEU A 37 24.23 -14.32 12.05
C LEU A 37 23.74 -15.72 12.45
N ILE A 38 22.45 -16.01 12.27
CA ILE A 38 21.79 -17.20 12.84
C ILE A 38 21.60 -18.32 11.82
N GLY A 39 21.74 -18.08 10.52
CA GLY A 39 21.39 -19.13 9.59
C GLY A 39 21.86 -18.96 8.16
N ASP A 40 21.75 -20.03 7.39
CA ASP A 40 22.16 -20.25 6.00
C ASP A 40 21.51 -19.33 4.94
N GLY A 41 21.25 -18.08 5.25
CA GLY A 41 20.65 -17.12 4.33
C GLY A 41 19.13 -17.28 4.10
N VAL A 42 18.50 -18.30 4.67
CA VAL A 42 17.07 -18.60 4.49
C VAL A 42 16.19 -17.42 4.92
N ALA A 43 16.46 -16.86 6.11
CA ALA A 43 15.72 -15.72 6.62
C ALA A 43 15.92 -14.46 5.76
N TYR A 44 17.12 -14.26 5.23
CA TYR A 44 17.41 -13.16 4.30
C TYR A 44 16.67 -13.35 2.98
N THR A 45 16.70 -14.54 2.41
CA THR A 45 16.01 -14.88 1.16
C THR A 45 14.50 -14.70 1.29
N ALA A 46 13.93 -15.17 2.42
CA ALA A 46 12.53 -14.98 2.74
C ALA A 46 12.14 -13.48 2.83
N ALA A 47 12.92 -12.69 3.54
CA ALA A 47 12.69 -11.25 3.66
C ALA A 47 12.81 -10.54 2.30
N TYR A 48 13.77 -10.93 1.48
CA TYR A 48 13.98 -10.40 0.13
C TYR A 48 12.75 -10.65 -0.77
N TYR A 49 12.24 -11.88 -0.81
CA TYR A 49 11.04 -12.21 -1.59
C TYR A 49 9.80 -11.47 -1.10
N LEU A 50 9.59 -11.43 0.22
CA LEU A 50 8.47 -10.71 0.82
C LEU A 50 8.50 -9.21 0.47
N CYS A 51 9.66 -8.57 0.58
CA CYS A 51 9.82 -7.15 0.26
C CYS A 51 9.58 -6.87 -1.23
N GLY A 52 10.10 -7.72 -2.12
CA GLY A 52 9.94 -7.57 -3.57
C GLY A 52 8.47 -7.59 -3.98
N ILE A 53 7.75 -8.64 -3.59
CA ILE A 53 6.32 -8.79 -3.93
C ILE A 53 5.46 -7.74 -3.24
N ALA A 54 5.76 -7.37 -1.98
CA ALA A 54 5.06 -6.30 -1.29
C ALA A 54 5.18 -4.96 -2.02
N GLY A 55 6.37 -4.63 -2.56
CA GLY A 55 6.59 -3.43 -3.37
C GLY A 55 5.75 -3.42 -4.64
N VAL A 56 5.75 -4.52 -5.39
CA VAL A 56 4.95 -4.65 -6.62
C VAL A 56 3.44 -4.57 -6.31
N PHE A 57 2.99 -5.21 -5.23
CA PHE A 57 1.61 -5.15 -4.78
C PHE A 57 1.18 -3.73 -4.40
N ASN A 58 2.08 -2.97 -3.78
CA ASN A 58 1.85 -1.55 -3.47
C ASN A 58 1.67 -0.71 -4.76
N TRP A 59 2.52 -0.89 -5.77
CA TRP A 59 2.38 -0.19 -7.06
C TRP A 59 1.09 -0.55 -7.78
N MET A 60 0.69 -1.81 -7.74
CA MET A 60 -0.60 -2.25 -8.28
C MET A 60 -1.76 -1.55 -7.57
N THR A 61 -1.71 -1.44 -6.24
CA THR A 61 -2.73 -0.77 -5.42
C THR A 61 -2.84 0.72 -5.77
N ILE A 62 -1.69 1.40 -5.94
CA ILE A 62 -1.65 2.81 -6.37
C ILE A 62 -2.30 2.97 -7.75
N SER A 63 -2.02 2.06 -8.69
CA SER A 63 -2.59 2.12 -10.04
C SER A 63 -4.10 1.90 -10.05
N VAL A 64 -4.61 0.96 -9.22
CA VAL A 64 -6.05 0.76 -9.02
C VAL A 64 -6.69 1.99 -8.39
N ALA A 65 -6.05 2.58 -7.38
CA ALA A 65 -6.54 3.80 -6.74
C ALA A 65 -6.61 4.98 -7.72
N HIS A 66 -5.57 5.17 -8.54
CA HIS A 66 -5.53 6.20 -9.58
C HIS A 66 -6.62 5.99 -10.64
N TYR A 67 -6.82 4.75 -11.09
CA TYR A 67 -7.89 4.43 -12.03
C TYR A 67 -9.27 4.75 -11.44
N ARG A 68 -9.52 4.33 -10.19
CA ARG A 68 -10.79 4.59 -9.50
C ARG A 68 -11.03 6.07 -9.26
N PHE A 69 -9.99 6.80 -8.85
CA PHE A 69 -10.04 8.25 -8.65
C PHE A 69 -10.50 8.96 -9.92
N ARG A 70 -9.80 8.73 -11.05
CA ARG A 70 -10.16 9.38 -12.31
C ARG A 70 -11.53 8.99 -12.84
N ARG A 71 -11.89 7.71 -12.68
CA ARG A 71 -13.22 7.25 -13.09
C ARG A 71 -14.34 7.87 -12.24
N GLY A 72 -14.12 8.04 -10.95
CA GLY A 72 -15.03 8.75 -10.05
C GLY A 72 -15.16 10.22 -10.41
N TRP A 73 -14.04 10.88 -10.72
CA TRP A 73 -13.98 12.27 -11.14
C TRP A 73 -14.84 12.54 -12.38
N ILE A 74 -14.64 11.72 -13.42
CA ILE A 74 -15.42 11.81 -14.67
C ILE A 74 -16.90 11.51 -14.43
N LYS A 75 -17.22 10.50 -13.60
CA LYS A 75 -18.63 10.15 -13.31
C LYS A 75 -19.38 11.21 -12.56
N GLN A 76 -18.70 12.04 -11.78
CA GLN A 76 -19.29 13.22 -11.12
C GLN A 76 -19.42 14.45 -12.05
N GLY A 77 -19.13 14.30 -13.35
CA GLY A 77 -19.24 15.37 -14.33
C GLY A 77 -18.17 16.45 -14.22
N ARG A 78 -17.09 16.20 -13.46
CA ARG A 78 -15.99 17.16 -13.30
C ARG A 78 -15.08 17.15 -14.54
N SER A 79 -14.60 18.33 -14.94
CA SER A 79 -13.63 18.45 -16.03
C SER A 79 -12.27 17.87 -15.62
N LEU A 80 -11.64 17.16 -16.54
CA LEU A 80 -10.24 16.73 -16.36
C LEU A 80 -9.27 17.91 -16.35
N ASP A 81 -9.71 19.07 -16.83
CA ASP A 81 -8.92 20.31 -16.86
C ASP A 81 -8.70 20.91 -15.47
N GLU A 82 -9.54 20.56 -14.52
CA GLU A 82 -9.41 20.96 -13.11
C GLU A 82 -8.32 20.17 -12.36
N LEU A 83 -7.82 19.07 -12.94
CA LEU A 83 -6.76 18.28 -12.33
C LEU A 83 -5.40 18.92 -12.58
N GLU A 84 -4.65 19.16 -11.50
CA GLU A 84 -3.28 19.69 -11.53
C GLU A 84 -2.34 18.82 -12.36
N TYR A 85 -2.56 17.50 -12.33
CA TYR A 85 -1.80 16.54 -13.14
C TYR A 85 -2.70 15.67 -14.01
N LYS A 86 -2.46 15.71 -15.32
CA LYS A 86 -3.18 14.93 -16.33
C LYS A 86 -2.28 13.81 -16.85
N SER A 87 -2.54 12.56 -16.46
CA SER A 87 -1.85 11.44 -17.06
C SER A 87 -2.28 11.27 -18.53
N PRO A 88 -1.36 11.35 -19.51
CA PRO A 88 -1.70 11.38 -20.93
C PRO A 88 -2.29 10.04 -21.42
N PHE A 89 -1.94 8.92 -20.79
CA PHE A 89 -2.34 7.57 -21.21
C PHE A 89 -3.49 6.98 -20.42
N TYR A 90 -4.34 7.77 -19.80
CA TYR A 90 -5.53 7.25 -19.12
C TYR A 90 -6.59 6.82 -20.15
N PRO A 91 -7.28 5.67 -19.97
CA PRO A 91 -7.18 4.70 -18.86
C PRO A 91 -6.10 3.62 -19.06
N PHE A 92 -5.47 3.59 -20.25
CA PHE A 92 -4.55 2.53 -20.64
C PHE A 92 -3.34 2.40 -19.73
N GLY A 93 -2.75 3.51 -19.29
CA GLY A 93 -1.57 3.52 -18.42
C GLY A 93 -1.79 2.77 -17.11
N SER A 94 -2.94 2.97 -16.46
CA SER A 94 -3.25 2.25 -15.20
C SER A 94 -3.42 0.74 -15.41
N TRP A 95 -4.08 0.33 -16.49
CA TRP A 95 -4.24 -1.08 -16.83
C TRP A 95 -2.91 -1.74 -17.22
N PHE A 96 -2.07 -1.02 -17.96
CA PHE A 96 -0.74 -1.48 -18.32
C PHE A 96 0.12 -1.75 -17.08
N VAL A 97 0.16 -0.84 -16.12
CA VAL A 97 0.90 -1.04 -14.87
C VAL A 97 0.36 -2.23 -14.08
N ILE A 98 -0.96 -2.39 -13.97
CA ILE A 98 -1.56 -3.54 -13.29
C ILE A 98 -1.13 -4.85 -13.98
N PHE A 99 -1.19 -4.90 -15.30
CA PHE A 99 -0.81 -6.07 -16.09
C PHE A 99 0.68 -6.42 -15.91
N VAL A 100 1.56 -5.41 -15.98
CA VAL A 100 3.00 -5.60 -15.76
C VAL A 100 3.28 -6.08 -14.33
N CYS A 101 2.61 -5.50 -13.32
CA CYS A 101 2.74 -5.95 -11.94
C CYS A 101 2.33 -7.42 -11.75
N ILE A 102 1.27 -7.87 -12.43
CA ILE A 102 0.85 -9.29 -12.40
C ILE A 102 1.93 -10.17 -13.02
N ILE A 103 2.47 -9.78 -14.16
CA ILE A 103 3.56 -10.53 -14.81
C ILE A 103 4.80 -10.60 -13.91
N ILE A 104 5.18 -9.49 -13.29
CA ILE A 104 6.31 -9.45 -12.36
C ILE A 104 6.04 -10.36 -11.16
N CYS A 105 4.85 -10.30 -10.55
CA CYS A 105 4.50 -11.17 -9.43
C CYS A 105 4.59 -12.66 -9.78
N LEU A 106 4.18 -13.05 -10.98
CA LEU A 106 4.23 -14.45 -11.42
C LEU A 106 5.63 -14.86 -11.92
N GLY A 107 6.35 -13.94 -12.57
CA GLY A 107 7.62 -14.23 -13.24
C GLY A 107 8.86 -14.03 -12.39
N ALA A 108 8.81 -13.20 -11.33
CA ALA A 108 9.98 -12.88 -10.51
C ALA A 108 10.61 -14.11 -9.85
N ASN A 109 9.83 -15.14 -9.59
CA ASN A 109 10.23 -16.37 -8.94
C ASN A 109 9.79 -17.61 -9.72
N TYR A 110 10.01 -17.59 -11.04
CA TYR A 110 9.55 -18.67 -11.93
C TYR A 110 10.13 -20.05 -11.56
N TRP A 111 11.33 -20.12 -11.00
CA TRP A 111 11.94 -21.39 -10.54
C TRP A 111 11.15 -22.06 -9.42
N VAL A 112 10.36 -21.31 -8.63
CA VAL A 112 9.48 -21.91 -7.61
C VAL A 112 8.45 -22.86 -8.28
N PHE A 113 8.14 -22.65 -9.55
CA PHE A 113 7.27 -23.53 -10.33
C PHE A 113 8.04 -24.64 -11.04
N SER A 114 9.35 -24.45 -11.31
CA SER A 114 10.20 -25.41 -11.98
C SER A 114 10.72 -26.48 -11.00
N ASP A 115 11.28 -26.03 -9.87
CA ASP A 115 11.72 -26.88 -8.75
C ASP A 115 10.82 -26.63 -7.55
N PHE A 116 9.64 -27.25 -7.56
CA PHE A 116 8.60 -26.94 -6.61
C PHE A 116 9.01 -27.29 -5.17
N ASN A 117 9.18 -26.24 -4.34
CA ASN A 117 9.43 -26.35 -2.92
C ASN A 117 8.35 -25.58 -2.17
N TRP A 118 7.64 -26.24 -1.26
CA TRP A 118 6.59 -25.61 -0.46
C TRP A 118 7.07 -24.41 0.37
N PHE A 119 8.28 -24.50 0.90
CA PHE A 119 8.84 -23.40 1.70
C PHE A 119 9.04 -22.16 0.85
N ASP A 120 9.66 -22.28 -0.32
CA ASP A 120 9.92 -21.16 -1.23
C ASP A 120 8.61 -20.60 -1.78
N PHE A 121 7.66 -21.49 -2.14
CA PHE A 121 6.34 -21.07 -2.60
C PHE A 121 5.59 -20.25 -1.56
N ILE A 122 5.51 -20.72 -0.32
CA ILE A 122 4.85 -19.98 0.76
C ILE A 122 5.57 -18.67 1.03
N THR A 123 6.90 -18.69 1.10
CA THR A 123 7.70 -17.51 1.39
C THR A 123 7.53 -16.43 0.30
N CYS A 124 7.51 -16.83 -0.97
CA CYS A 124 7.32 -15.90 -2.08
C CYS A 124 5.92 -15.29 -2.12
N TYR A 125 4.90 -16.10 -1.89
CA TYR A 125 3.53 -15.68 -2.19
C TYR A 125 2.66 -15.41 -0.96
N ALA A 126 3.15 -15.69 0.28
CA ALA A 126 2.37 -15.49 1.51
C ALA A 126 1.89 -14.05 1.72
N ILE A 127 2.62 -13.06 1.20
CA ILE A 127 2.25 -11.65 1.34
C ILE A 127 0.93 -11.32 0.63
N ILE A 128 0.60 -12.03 -0.45
CA ILE A 128 -0.62 -11.78 -1.22
C ILE A 128 -1.87 -12.14 -0.40
N PRO A 129 -2.05 -13.39 0.06
CA PRO A 129 -3.20 -13.73 0.89
C PRO A 129 -3.19 -12.97 2.22
N LEU A 130 -2.02 -12.71 2.82
CA LEU A 130 -1.92 -11.92 4.03
C LEU A 130 -2.46 -10.49 3.83
N SER A 131 -2.09 -9.83 2.72
CA SER A 131 -2.59 -8.50 2.40
C SER A 131 -4.10 -8.48 2.16
N ILE A 132 -4.63 -9.51 1.50
CA ILE A 132 -6.07 -9.66 1.27
C ILE A 132 -6.80 -9.86 2.61
N ILE A 133 -6.28 -10.72 3.48
CA ILE A 133 -6.86 -10.96 4.81
C ILE A 133 -6.82 -9.66 5.63
N MET A 134 -5.69 -8.95 5.67
CA MET A 134 -5.56 -7.68 6.37
C MET A 134 -6.55 -6.64 5.84
N PHE A 135 -6.74 -6.57 4.53
CA PHE A 135 -7.74 -5.69 3.92
C PHE A 135 -9.16 -5.99 4.42
N PHE A 136 -9.57 -7.26 4.43
CA PHE A 136 -10.90 -7.64 4.91
C PHE A 136 -11.05 -7.44 6.42
N VAL A 137 -10.03 -7.75 7.20
CA VAL A 137 -10.01 -7.50 8.66
C VAL A 137 -10.14 -6.01 8.94
N TYR A 138 -9.34 -5.17 8.29
CA TYR A 138 -9.44 -3.71 8.42
C TYR A 138 -10.83 -3.20 8.05
N LYS A 139 -11.37 -3.68 6.93
CA LYS A 139 -12.71 -3.31 6.47
C LYS A 139 -13.79 -3.70 7.47
N LYS A 140 -13.68 -4.87 8.11
CA LYS A 140 -14.62 -5.35 9.13
C LYS A 140 -14.50 -4.56 10.43
N VAL A 141 -13.27 -4.33 10.91
CA VAL A 141 -13.01 -3.60 12.16
C VAL A 141 -13.43 -2.13 12.06
N LYS A 142 -13.08 -1.47 10.96
CA LYS A 142 -13.41 -0.06 10.72
C LYS A 142 -14.81 0.13 10.12
N LYS A 143 -15.55 -0.95 9.86
CA LYS A 143 -16.90 -0.94 9.23
C LYS A 143 -16.94 -0.08 7.96
N THR A 144 -15.84 -0.05 7.20
CA THR A 144 -15.75 0.77 5.99
C THR A 144 -16.62 0.19 4.89
N LYS A 145 -17.43 1.04 4.26
CA LYS A 145 -18.29 0.66 3.12
C LYS A 145 -17.54 0.85 1.81
N TRP A 146 -17.96 0.12 0.80
CA TRP A 146 -17.44 0.32 -0.55
C TRP A 146 -18.04 1.61 -1.11
N VAL A 147 -17.19 2.62 -1.30
CA VAL A 147 -17.64 3.93 -1.83
C VAL A 147 -17.90 3.80 -3.33
N LYS A 148 -19.10 4.19 -3.77
CA LYS A 148 -19.45 4.28 -5.19
C LYS A 148 -18.73 5.47 -5.83
N TYR A 149 -18.58 5.44 -7.15
CA TYR A 149 -17.91 6.51 -7.89
C TYR A 149 -18.59 7.88 -7.72
N GLU A 150 -19.89 7.87 -7.55
CA GLU A 150 -20.74 9.05 -7.39
C GLU A 150 -20.61 9.69 -6.00
N ASP A 151 -20.29 8.87 -5.00
CA ASP A 151 -20.18 9.28 -3.59
C ASP A 151 -18.72 9.53 -3.16
N MET A 152 -17.78 9.56 -4.10
CA MET A 152 -16.37 9.81 -3.78
C MET A 152 -16.15 11.26 -3.39
N ASP A 153 -15.54 11.47 -2.22
CA ASP A 153 -15.10 12.79 -1.77
C ASP A 153 -13.71 13.11 -2.34
N PHE A 154 -13.64 14.18 -3.11
CA PHE A 154 -12.41 14.71 -3.73
C PHE A 154 -11.89 15.97 -3.03
N THR A 155 -12.40 16.28 -1.84
CA THR A 155 -11.94 17.41 -1.06
C THR A 155 -10.47 17.22 -0.67
N PRO A 156 -9.59 18.21 -0.92
CA PRO A 156 -8.20 18.13 -0.50
C PRO A 156 -8.08 17.91 1.00
N PRO A 157 -7.05 17.15 1.47
CA PRO A 157 -6.89 16.83 2.89
C PRO A 157 -6.82 18.05 3.81
N GLU A 158 -6.26 19.16 3.32
CA GLU A 158 -6.15 20.42 4.07
C GLU A 158 -7.53 21.05 4.36
N ASP A 159 -8.45 20.98 3.40
CA ASP A 159 -9.80 21.53 3.57
C ASP A 159 -10.70 20.57 4.35
N ALA A 160 -10.48 19.28 4.24
CA ALA A 160 -11.15 18.28 5.06
C ALA A 160 -10.79 18.42 6.55
N ASP A 161 -9.54 18.73 6.89
CA ASP A 161 -9.11 19.00 8.26
C ASP A 161 -9.73 20.29 8.81
N LYS A 162 -9.82 21.36 8.01
CA LYS A 162 -10.51 22.60 8.37
C LYS A 162 -12.00 22.38 8.64
N LYS A 163 -12.67 21.61 7.78
CA LYS A 163 -14.08 21.28 7.92
C LYS A 163 -14.37 20.46 9.17
N ASN A 164 -13.48 19.52 9.51
CA ASN A 164 -13.60 18.72 10.74
C ASN A 164 -13.36 19.56 12.00
N ILE A 165 -12.46 20.54 11.94
CA ILE A 165 -12.20 21.46 13.06
C ILE A 165 -13.40 22.39 13.26
N SER A 166 -13.99 22.93 12.19
CA SER A 166 -15.16 23.80 12.27
C SER A 166 -16.45 23.10 12.72
N ALA A 167 -16.52 21.77 12.61
CA ALA A 167 -17.64 20.98 13.09
C ALA A 167 -17.53 20.59 14.58
N LEU A 168 -16.39 20.89 15.21
CA LEU A 168 -16.14 20.64 16.63
C LEU A 168 -16.35 21.89 17.52
N TYR A 169 -16.63 23.04 16.92
CA TYR A 169 -17.01 24.31 17.54
C TYR A 169 -18.41 24.74 17.08
#